data_0a7b4f2579553a3aff680e31d25927ec
#
_entry.id   0a7b4f2579553a3aff680e31d25927ec
#
_cell.length_a   1.000
_cell.length_b   1.000
_cell.length_c   1.000
_cell.angle_alpha   90.00
_cell.angle_beta   90.00
_cell.angle_gamma   90.00
#
_symmetry.space_group_name_H-M   'P 1'
#
loop_
_entity.id
_entity.type
_entity.pdbx_description
1 polymer ?
#
loop_
_entity_poly.entity_id
_entity_poly.type
_entity_poly.pdbx_seq_one_letter_code
_entity_poly.pdbx_strand_id
1 'polypeptide(L)'
;MEKDRILYAWPLCDMMKGNKGGVFHMEKKEFSTARQYLGKTQSQMAQLLGVSLKAIQSFEQGWRNIPVYIERQVLFLLASKKSPPQKERPCWVIRKCPIEIRQNCPAWEFQVGNLCWFINGTVCQGQVQENWQKKMKICRQCKVFQTMVPSLKPGPRL
;
A
#
# COMPACT_ATOMS: atom_id res chain seq x y z
N MET A 1 20.14 -33.51 -16.15
CA MET A 1 20.03 -32.07 -15.86
C MET A 1 18.56 -31.79 -15.59
N GLU A 2 18.20 -31.89 -14.35
CA GLU A 2 16.82 -31.77 -13.83
C GLU A 2 16.54 -30.34 -13.49
N LYS A 3 15.56 -29.73 -14.17
CA LYS A 3 15.08 -28.37 -13.89
C LYS A 3 14.08 -28.46 -12.77
N ASP A 4 14.49 -28.05 -11.58
CA ASP A 4 13.62 -27.91 -10.41
C ASP A 4 12.52 -26.87 -10.70
N ARG A 5 11.32 -27.37 -10.96
CA ARG A 5 10.08 -26.61 -10.91
C ARG A 5 9.74 -26.35 -9.45
N ILE A 6 10.08 -25.20 -8.94
CA ILE A 6 9.53 -24.73 -7.66
C ILE A 6 8.06 -24.37 -7.90
N LEU A 7 7.20 -25.32 -7.59
CA LEU A 7 5.76 -25.11 -7.49
C LEU A 7 5.49 -24.30 -6.21
N TYR A 8 5.26 -23.02 -6.34
CA TYR A 8 4.66 -22.23 -5.27
C TYR A 8 3.20 -22.66 -5.08
N ALA A 9 3.00 -23.66 -4.23
CA ALA A 9 1.69 -23.99 -3.73
C ALA A 9 1.25 -22.87 -2.77
N TRP A 10 0.35 -22.02 -3.20
CA TRP A 10 -0.31 -21.03 -2.38
C TRP A 10 -1.34 -21.75 -1.50
N PRO A 11 -1.26 -21.71 -0.17
CA PRO A 11 -2.33 -22.25 0.65
C PRO A 11 -3.53 -21.30 0.58
N LEU A 12 -4.51 -21.68 -0.19
CA LEU A 12 -5.88 -21.18 -0.08
C LEU A 12 -6.46 -21.75 1.22
N CYS A 13 -6.88 -20.86 2.10
CA CYS A 13 -7.73 -21.11 3.25
C CYS A 13 -7.08 -20.90 4.61
N ASP A 14 -7.09 -19.64 5.06
CA ASP A 14 -7.41 -19.33 6.46
C ASP A 14 -7.65 -17.80 6.65
N MET A 15 -8.73 -17.27 6.08
CA MET A 15 -9.12 -15.87 6.27
C MET A 15 -10.50 -15.71 6.90
N MET A 16 -10.81 -16.56 7.88
CA MET A 16 -12.02 -16.38 8.68
C MET A 16 -11.73 -16.56 10.16
N LYS A 17 -11.04 -15.59 10.77
CA LYS A 17 -11.20 -15.31 12.21
C LYS A 17 -10.95 -13.83 12.44
N GLY A 18 -12.04 -13.12 12.84
CA GLY A 18 -12.00 -11.72 13.20
C GLY A 18 -11.03 -11.47 14.33
N ASN A 19 -10.05 -10.63 14.10
CA ASN A 19 -9.09 -10.25 15.13
C ASN A 19 -9.42 -8.86 15.66
N LYS A 20 -9.91 -8.83 16.89
CA LYS A 20 -10.05 -7.63 17.72
C LYS A 20 -8.68 -7.25 18.29
N GLY A 21 -7.84 -6.66 17.48
CA GLY A 21 -6.61 -6.05 17.93
C GLY A 21 -6.20 -5.04 16.88
N GLY A 22 -5.96 -3.78 17.26
CA GLY A 22 -5.77 -2.62 16.39
C GLY A 22 -4.89 -2.84 15.17
N VAL A 23 -5.46 -3.42 14.16
CA VAL A 23 -4.82 -3.69 12.89
C VAL A 23 -4.99 -2.42 12.05
N PHE A 24 -3.87 -1.78 11.72
CA PHE A 24 -3.87 -0.62 10.83
C PHE A 24 -4.12 -1.09 9.38
N HIS A 25 -5.39 -1.33 9.11
CA HIS A 25 -5.90 -1.42 7.73
C HIS A 25 -6.41 -0.03 7.34
N MET A 26 -6.45 0.22 6.03
CA MET A 26 -7.21 1.34 5.51
C MET A 26 -8.65 1.22 6.00
N GLU A 27 -9.12 2.23 6.74
CA GLU A 27 -10.47 2.23 7.26
C GLU A 27 -11.48 2.63 6.17
N LYS A 28 -12.75 2.26 6.36
CA LYS A 28 -13.85 2.61 5.44
C LYS A 28 -13.92 4.10 5.10
N LYS A 29 -13.70 4.97 6.10
CA LYS A 29 -13.68 6.44 5.90
C LYS A 29 -12.48 6.87 5.05
N GLU A 30 -11.31 6.31 5.30
CA GLU A 30 -10.10 6.57 4.52
C GLU A 30 -10.29 6.12 3.06
N PHE A 31 -10.87 4.95 2.84
CA PHE A 31 -11.17 4.43 1.51
C PHE A 31 -12.15 5.33 0.74
N SER A 32 -13.26 5.73 1.38
CA SER A 32 -14.24 6.63 0.78
C SER A 32 -13.62 7.99 0.44
N THR A 33 -12.81 8.55 1.35
CA THR A 33 -12.08 9.82 1.12
C THR A 33 -11.07 9.67 -0.03
N ALA A 34 -10.37 8.54 -0.11
CA ALA A 34 -9.45 8.23 -1.20
C ALA A 34 -10.16 8.22 -2.55
N ARG A 35 -11.30 7.53 -2.64
CA ARG A 35 -12.11 7.52 -3.87
C ARG A 35 -12.56 8.93 -4.27
N GLN A 36 -13.03 9.72 -3.33
CA GLN A 36 -13.45 11.10 -3.58
C GLN A 36 -12.27 11.96 -4.05
N TYR A 37 -11.11 11.85 -3.40
CA TYR A 37 -9.88 12.53 -3.83
C TYR A 37 -9.47 12.14 -5.25
N LEU A 38 -9.63 10.87 -5.61
CA LEU A 38 -9.39 10.39 -6.97
C LEU A 38 -10.43 10.89 -7.98
N GLY A 39 -11.56 11.44 -7.53
CA GLY A 39 -12.66 11.92 -8.37
C GLY A 39 -13.42 10.77 -9.04
N LYS A 40 -13.53 9.61 -8.38
CA LYS A 40 -14.13 8.39 -8.94
C LYS A 40 -15.48 8.08 -8.31
N THR A 41 -16.45 7.69 -9.16
CA THR A 41 -17.67 7.04 -8.69
C THR A 41 -17.33 5.63 -8.14
N GLN A 42 -18.24 5.03 -7.38
CA GLN A 42 -18.06 3.66 -6.89
C GLN A 42 -17.86 2.67 -8.05
N SER A 43 -18.61 2.82 -9.14
CA SER A 43 -18.48 1.99 -10.33
C SER A 43 -17.11 2.14 -11.00
N GLN A 44 -16.64 3.37 -11.18
CA GLN A 44 -15.31 3.64 -11.74
C GLN A 44 -14.19 3.10 -10.84
N MET A 45 -14.36 3.22 -9.52
CA MET A 45 -13.39 2.66 -8.57
C MET A 45 -13.35 1.14 -8.62
N ALA A 46 -14.50 0.49 -8.78
CA ALA A 46 -14.60 -0.95 -8.96
C ALA A 46 -13.84 -1.42 -10.22
N GLN A 47 -14.01 -0.71 -11.33
CA GLN A 47 -13.28 -0.99 -12.57
C GLN A 47 -11.77 -0.82 -12.41
N LEU A 48 -11.32 0.28 -11.76
CA LEU A 48 -9.90 0.54 -11.52
C LEU A 48 -9.23 -0.52 -10.63
N LEU A 49 -9.95 -1.01 -9.63
CA LEU A 49 -9.43 -1.98 -8.68
C LEU A 49 -9.68 -3.44 -9.10
N GLY A 50 -10.36 -3.66 -10.23
CA GLY A 50 -10.67 -5.00 -10.73
C GLY A 50 -11.59 -5.80 -9.79
N VAL A 51 -12.52 -5.12 -9.11
CA VAL A 51 -13.48 -5.74 -8.18
C VAL A 51 -14.92 -5.38 -8.55
N SER A 52 -15.89 -6.06 -7.96
CA SER A 52 -17.32 -5.75 -8.20
C SER A 52 -17.74 -4.44 -7.51
N LEU A 53 -18.75 -3.77 -8.07
CA LEU A 53 -19.40 -2.61 -7.44
C LEU A 53 -19.85 -2.92 -6.01
N LYS A 54 -20.43 -4.12 -5.80
CA LYS A 54 -20.86 -4.59 -4.47
C LYS A 54 -19.70 -4.70 -3.48
N ALA A 55 -18.50 -5.04 -3.94
CA ALA A 55 -17.31 -5.06 -3.09
C ALA A 55 -16.95 -3.64 -2.62
N ILE A 56 -16.94 -2.64 -3.52
CA ILE A 56 -16.68 -1.24 -3.17
C ILE A 56 -17.71 -0.74 -2.15
N GLN A 57 -18.98 -1.00 -2.39
CA GLN A 57 -20.06 -0.63 -1.45
C GLN A 57 -19.84 -1.27 -0.07
N SER A 58 -19.48 -2.56 -0.04
CA SER A 58 -19.20 -3.28 1.21
C SER A 58 -18.00 -2.69 1.97
N PHE A 59 -16.96 -2.25 1.28
CA PHE A 59 -15.79 -1.60 1.89
C PHE A 59 -16.18 -0.24 2.50
N GLU A 60 -16.94 0.57 1.78
CA GLU A 60 -17.36 1.90 2.25
C GLU A 60 -18.38 1.82 3.40
N GLN A 61 -19.25 0.83 3.40
CA GLN A 61 -20.15 0.57 4.52
C GLN A 61 -19.46 -0.06 5.74
N GLY A 62 -18.28 -0.63 5.54
CA GLY A 62 -17.54 -1.33 6.59
C GLY A 62 -18.06 -2.74 6.89
N TRP A 63 -18.86 -3.32 5.97
CA TRP A 63 -19.33 -4.70 6.09
C TRP A 63 -18.21 -5.71 5.80
N ARG A 64 -17.21 -5.30 5.06
CA ARG A 64 -16.02 -6.10 4.75
C ARG A 64 -14.77 -5.26 4.99
N ASN A 65 -13.74 -5.90 5.52
CA ASN A 65 -12.43 -5.29 5.62
C ASN A 65 -11.83 -5.08 4.22
N ILE A 66 -11.07 -4.00 4.07
CA ILE A 66 -10.37 -3.71 2.83
C ILE A 66 -9.15 -4.63 2.75
N PRO A 67 -9.05 -5.50 1.73
CA PRO A 67 -7.90 -6.39 1.59
C PRO A 67 -6.60 -5.61 1.35
N VAL A 68 -5.46 -6.19 1.78
CA VAL A 68 -4.14 -5.57 1.63
C VAL A 68 -3.83 -5.19 0.17
N TYR A 69 -4.17 -6.04 -0.79
CA TYR A 69 -3.92 -5.74 -2.19
C TYR A 69 -4.74 -4.55 -2.71
N ILE A 70 -5.97 -4.36 -2.23
CA ILE A 70 -6.81 -3.20 -2.52
C ILE A 70 -6.21 -1.94 -1.87
N GLU A 71 -5.84 -2.00 -0.60
CA GLU A 71 -5.17 -0.89 0.08
C GLU A 71 -3.91 -0.44 -0.68
N ARG A 72 -3.04 -1.38 -1.04
CA ARG A 72 -1.83 -1.10 -1.81
C ARG A 72 -2.13 -0.41 -3.13
N GLN A 73 -3.13 -0.87 -3.85
CA GLN A 73 -3.54 -0.31 -5.14
C GLN A 73 -4.11 1.10 -4.99
N VAL A 74 -4.95 1.34 -3.99
CA VAL A 74 -5.50 2.67 -3.68
C VAL A 74 -4.39 3.66 -3.34
N LEU A 75 -3.46 3.27 -2.47
CA LEU A 75 -2.32 4.10 -2.09
C LEU A 75 -1.44 4.43 -3.30
N PHE A 76 -1.24 3.49 -4.20
CA PHE A 76 -0.49 3.70 -5.44
C PHE A 76 -1.20 4.71 -6.36
N LEU A 77 -2.52 4.61 -6.54
CA LEU A 77 -3.30 5.57 -7.32
C LEU A 77 -3.26 6.98 -6.71
N LEU A 78 -3.32 7.09 -5.38
CA LEU A 78 -3.19 8.37 -4.68
C LEU A 78 -1.82 9.00 -4.90
N ALA A 79 -0.76 8.21 -4.77
CA ALA A 79 0.60 8.66 -5.01
C ALA A 79 0.78 9.13 -6.46
N SER A 80 0.30 8.35 -7.41
CA SER A 80 0.39 8.66 -8.85
C SER A 80 -0.38 9.95 -9.21
N LYS A 81 -1.52 10.21 -8.57
CA LYS A 81 -2.29 11.44 -8.80
C LYS A 81 -1.64 12.67 -8.18
N LYS A 82 -1.01 12.52 -7.01
CA LYS A 82 -0.40 13.64 -6.29
C LYS A 82 0.84 14.17 -6.99
N SER A 83 1.75 13.28 -7.37
CA SER A 83 3.02 13.66 -7.99
C SER A 83 3.59 12.52 -8.83
N PRO A 84 4.08 12.80 -10.04
CA PRO A 84 4.81 11.78 -10.78
C PRO A 84 6.02 11.29 -9.99
N PRO A 85 6.24 9.98 -9.90
CA PRO A 85 7.30 9.39 -9.08
C PRO A 85 8.71 9.96 -9.34
N GLN A 86 8.99 10.42 -10.55
CA GLN A 86 10.31 10.92 -10.95
C GLN A 86 10.68 12.29 -10.36
N LYS A 87 9.74 13.05 -9.79
CA LYS A 87 10.01 14.39 -9.24
C LYS A 87 10.46 14.38 -7.79
N GLU A 88 10.26 13.30 -7.06
CA GLU A 88 10.57 13.23 -5.64
C GLU A 88 11.93 12.58 -5.39
N ARG A 89 12.63 13.03 -4.33
CA ARG A 89 13.90 12.43 -3.95
C ARG A 89 13.70 10.98 -3.50
N PRO A 90 14.57 10.06 -3.94
CA PRO A 90 14.45 8.65 -3.59
C PRO A 90 14.70 8.40 -2.10
N CYS A 91 14.15 7.29 -1.58
CA CYS A 91 14.22 6.93 -0.16
C CYS A 91 15.65 6.83 0.37
N TRP A 92 16.59 6.36 -0.42
CA TRP A 92 18.00 6.24 -0.01
C TRP A 92 18.69 7.60 0.20
N VAL A 93 18.19 8.67 -0.42
CA VAL A 93 18.65 10.04 -0.17
C VAL A 93 17.96 10.60 1.08
N ILE A 94 16.63 10.47 1.16
CA ILE A 94 15.84 11.01 2.27
C ILE A 94 16.19 10.32 3.60
N ARG A 95 16.38 8.99 3.56
CA ARG A 95 16.68 8.15 4.74
C ARG A 95 18.17 7.97 4.99
N LYS A 96 19.03 8.53 4.13
CA LYS A 96 20.50 8.35 4.18
C LYS A 96 20.88 6.87 4.30
N CYS A 97 20.27 6.03 3.49
CA CYS A 97 20.43 4.58 3.56
C CYS A 97 21.87 4.17 3.18
N PRO A 98 22.57 3.36 4.00
CA PRO A 98 23.90 2.86 3.69
C PRO A 98 23.94 2.02 2.41
N ILE A 99 25.09 2.00 1.72
CA ILE A 99 25.22 1.29 0.44
C ILE A 99 25.04 -0.22 0.60
N GLU A 100 25.47 -0.78 1.70
CA GLU A 100 25.37 -2.22 2.03
C GLU A 100 23.90 -2.68 2.10
N ILE A 101 23.05 -1.79 2.61
CA ILE A 101 21.60 -2.05 2.65
C ILE A 101 20.95 -1.83 1.28
N ARG A 102 21.42 -0.83 0.51
CA ARG A 102 20.87 -0.53 -0.83
C ARG A 102 21.04 -1.70 -1.79
N GLN A 103 22.21 -2.34 -1.79
CA GLN A 103 22.55 -3.43 -2.72
C GLN A 103 21.56 -4.58 -2.70
N ASN A 104 20.90 -4.81 -1.55
CA ASN A 104 19.90 -5.86 -1.37
C ASN A 104 18.46 -5.32 -1.28
N CYS A 105 18.23 -4.08 -1.71
CA CYS A 105 16.93 -3.43 -1.58
C CYS A 105 16.17 -3.41 -2.92
N PRO A 106 14.97 -3.99 -3.03
CA PRO A 106 14.20 -3.98 -4.28
C PRO A 106 13.93 -2.57 -4.81
N ALA A 107 13.70 -1.58 -3.95
CA ALA A 107 13.50 -0.21 -4.41
C ALA A 107 14.75 0.37 -5.08
N TRP A 108 15.94 -0.05 -4.66
CA TRP A 108 17.22 0.31 -5.31
C TRP A 108 17.38 -0.47 -6.61
N GLU A 109 17.15 -1.77 -6.61
CA GLU A 109 17.22 -2.63 -7.79
C GLU A 109 16.35 -2.09 -8.94
N PHE A 110 15.10 -1.75 -8.63
CA PHE A 110 14.15 -1.22 -9.62
C PHE A 110 14.22 0.31 -9.82
N GLN A 111 15.15 1.01 -9.14
CA GLN A 111 15.33 2.47 -9.22
C GLN A 111 14.04 3.27 -8.92
N VAL A 112 13.23 2.80 -7.99
CA VAL A 112 11.93 3.37 -7.59
C VAL A 112 11.88 3.74 -6.11
N GLY A 113 12.90 4.44 -5.63
CA GLY A 113 13.08 4.75 -4.22
C GLY A 113 11.95 5.55 -3.57
N ASN A 114 11.20 6.32 -4.32
CA ASN A 114 10.01 7.03 -3.86
C ASN A 114 8.77 6.12 -3.70
N LEU A 115 8.79 4.93 -4.28
CA LEU A 115 7.76 3.89 -4.14
C LEU A 115 8.24 2.71 -3.28
N CYS A 116 9.27 2.89 -2.45
CA CYS A 116 9.83 1.82 -1.61
C CYS A 116 8.76 1.16 -0.69
N TRP A 117 7.80 1.93 -0.23
CA TRP A 117 6.68 1.43 0.57
C TRP A 117 5.80 0.43 -0.20
N PHE A 118 5.73 0.54 -1.52
CA PHE A 118 4.98 -0.35 -2.41
C PHE A 118 5.83 -1.53 -2.89
N ILE A 119 7.02 -1.24 -3.45
CA ILE A 119 7.89 -2.24 -4.09
C ILE A 119 8.50 -3.22 -3.08
N ASN A 120 8.93 -2.73 -1.92
CA ASN A 120 9.63 -3.56 -0.93
C ASN A 120 8.71 -4.49 -0.12
N GLY A 121 7.41 -4.56 -0.42
CA GLY A 121 6.49 -5.39 0.34
C GLY A 121 6.57 -5.08 1.84
N THR A 122 6.98 -6.03 2.65
CA THR A 122 7.14 -5.87 4.10
C THR A 122 8.54 -5.41 4.54
N VAL A 123 9.49 -5.29 3.62
CA VAL A 123 10.88 -4.91 3.96
C VAL A 123 11.03 -3.39 4.10
N CYS A 124 11.76 -2.94 5.12
CA CYS A 124 12.17 -1.55 5.30
C CYS A 124 13.58 -1.48 5.87
N GLN A 125 14.48 -0.73 5.23
CA GLN A 125 15.89 -0.60 5.63
C GLN A 125 16.60 -1.95 5.89
N GLY A 126 16.37 -2.91 5.01
CA GLY A 126 16.95 -4.25 5.11
C GLY A 126 16.30 -5.17 6.14
N GLN A 127 15.28 -4.70 6.86
CA GLN A 127 14.57 -5.49 7.87
C GLN A 127 13.18 -5.90 7.40
N VAL A 128 12.86 -7.18 7.54
CA VAL A 128 11.54 -7.73 7.26
C VAL A 128 10.60 -7.42 8.42
N GLN A 129 9.49 -6.79 8.13
CA GLN A 129 8.42 -6.58 9.09
C GLN A 129 7.49 -7.80 9.11
N GLU A 130 6.92 -8.10 10.26
CA GLU A 130 6.05 -9.26 10.48
C GLU A 130 4.90 -9.37 9.43
N ASN A 131 4.32 -8.23 9.09
CA ASN A 131 3.23 -8.15 8.12
C ASN A 131 3.10 -6.75 7.51
N TRP A 132 2.19 -6.61 6.53
CA TRP A 132 1.92 -5.34 5.87
C TRP A 132 1.50 -4.22 6.85
N GLN A 133 0.71 -4.54 7.85
CA GLN A 133 0.21 -3.57 8.83
C GLN A 133 1.34 -3.00 9.68
N LYS A 134 2.27 -3.84 10.14
CA LYS A 134 3.48 -3.39 10.86
C LYS A 134 4.34 -2.50 9.96
N LYS A 135 4.53 -2.89 8.70
CA LYS A 135 5.21 -2.08 7.70
C LYS A 135 4.53 -0.72 7.53
N MET A 136 3.21 -0.66 7.38
CA MET A 136 2.48 0.59 7.15
C MET A 136 2.52 1.54 8.34
N LYS A 137 2.61 1.06 9.59
CA LYS A 137 2.86 1.93 10.74
C LYS A 137 4.15 2.74 10.57
N ILE A 138 5.22 2.11 10.11
CA ILE A 138 6.51 2.76 9.86
C ILE A 138 6.40 3.70 8.66
N CYS A 139 5.79 3.24 7.55
CA CYS A 139 5.68 4.02 6.33
C CYS A 139 4.86 5.30 6.53
N ARG A 140 3.74 5.26 7.23
CA ARG A 140 2.89 6.44 7.49
C ARG A 140 3.61 7.55 8.27
N GLN A 141 4.64 7.21 9.04
CA GLN A 141 5.50 8.17 9.75
C GLN A 141 6.73 8.59 8.93
N CYS A 142 6.98 7.94 7.80
CA CYS A 142 8.14 8.18 6.97
C CYS A 142 7.91 9.34 6.00
N LYS A 143 8.90 10.25 5.90
CA LYS A 143 8.85 11.38 4.95
C LYS A 143 8.66 10.92 3.50
N VAL A 144 9.28 9.81 3.09
CA VAL A 144 9.12 9.26 1.73
C VAL A 144 7.65 8.97 1.41
N PHE A 145 6.95 8.30 2.33
CA PHE A 145 5.53 8.01 2.17
C PHE A 145 4.68 9.28 2.19
N GLN A 146 4.94 10.18 3.12
CA GLN A 146 4.17 11.43 3.29
C GLN A 146 4.32 12.39 2.11
N THR A 147 5.47 12.40 1.43
CA THR A 147 5.63 13.19 0.20
C THR A 147 4.85 12.62 -0.96
N MET A 148 4.73 11.29 -1.06
CA MET A 148 4.08 10.60 -2.17
C MET A 148 2.57 10.46 -1.99
N VAL A 149 2.12 10.09 -0.79
CA VAL A 149 0.70 9.83 -0.51
C VAL A 149 0.08 11.05 0.19
N PRO A 150 -1.03 11.61 -0.33
CA PRO A 150 -1.70 12.75 0.31
C PRO A 150 -2.26 12.35 1.68
N SER A 151 -2.26 13.29 2.62
CA SER A 151 -2.95 13.09 3.89
C SER A 151 -4.47 13.04 3.65
N LEU A 152 -5.07 11.90 3.90
CA LEU A 152 -6.51 11.66 3.77
C LEU A 152 -7.25 11.94 5.08
N LYS A 153 -6.78 12.88 5.90
CA LYS A 153 -7.55 13.30 7.06
C LYS A 153 -8.86 13.90 6.55
N PRO A 154 -10.03 13.48 7.07
CA PRO A 154 -11.27 14.16 6.76
C PRO A 154 -11.12 15.63 7.15
N GLY A 155 -11.27 16.53 6.16
CA GLY A 155 -11.32 17.95 6.41
C GLY A 155 -12.42 18.30 7.41
N PRO A 156 -12.36 19.44 8.10
CA PRO A 156 -13.47 19.91 8.91
C PRO A 156 -14.72 19.95 8.00
N ARG A 157 -15.79 19.36 8.47
CA ARG A 157 -17.10 19.46 7.80
C ARG A 157 -17.48 20.93 7.79
N LEU A 158 -17.59 21.52 6.59
CA LEU A 158 -18.25 22.79 6.39
C LEU A 158 -19.73 22.65 6.72
#